data_124e868db36c36d9cd13cf1683b576fa
#
_entry.id   124e868db36c36d9cd13cf1683b576fa
#
_cell.length_a   1.000
_cell.length_b   1.000
_cell.length_c   1.000
_cell.angle_alpha   90.00
_cell.angle_beta   90.00
_cell.angle_gamma   90.00
#
_symmetry.space_group_name_H-M   'P 1'
#
loop_
_entity.id
_entity.type
_entity.pdbx_description
1 polymer ?
#
loop_
_entity_poly.entity_id
_entity_poly.type
_entity_poly.pdbx_seq_one_letter_code
_entity_poly.pdbx_strand_id
1 'polypeptide(L)'
;MATNNNQNKLGKALWAVANELRGAMMADDFRDYMLSFLFWKYLSDNYLKAAKKELGSDYPDNTQDDVMNNLGATTYLEVWYYENKTDIELFEEQMMRKTHYIIKPEYLWDKIVVLAKKDNPDLLNTIEKGFKHIEEESFESSLIGLFTEIKLISVKLGKWYTERKDLLCKV
;
A
#
# COMPACT_ATOMS: atom_id res chain seq x y z
N MET A 1 -22.56 -8.31 -12.09
CA MET A 1 -23.02 -8.54 -10.70
C MET A 1 -21.91 -8.71 -9.65
N ALA A 2 -20.65 -8.90 -10.03
CA ALA A 2 -19.52 -9.04 -9.07
C ALA A 2 -19.04 -7.73 -8.39
N THR A 3 -19.20 -6.60 -9.05
CA THR A 3 -18.75 -5.28 -8.56
C THR A 3 -19.49 -4.81 -7.31
N ASN A 4 -20.78 -5.11 -7.21
CA ASN A 4 -21.63 -4.65 -6.08
C ASN A 4 -21.31 -5.38 -4.75
N ASN A 5 -20.81 -6.61 -4.83
CA ASN A 5 -20.48 -7.42 -3.64
C ASN A 5 -19.14 -6.99 -3.01
N ASN A 6 -18.18 -6.54 -3.83
CA ASN A 6 -16.89 -6.04 -3.34
C ASN A 6 -17.00 -4.64 -2.72
N GLN A 7 -17.82 -3.77 -3.31
CA GLN A 7 -18.11 -2.44 -2.71
C GLN A 7 -18.80 -2.56 -1.35
N ASN A 8 -19.75 -3.50 -1.21
CA ASN A 8 -20.40 -3.77 0.07
C ASN A 8 -19.45 -4.35 1.13
N LYS A 9 -18.50 -5.18 0.74
CA LYS A 9 -17.48 -5.73 1.66
C LYS A 9 -16.53 -4.65 2.15
N LEU A 10 -16.05 -3.80 1.23
CA LEU A 10 -15.19 -2.67 1.57
C LEU A 10 -15.91 -1.68 2.49
N GLY A 11 -17.13 -1.30 2.16
CA GLY A 11 -17.94 -0.42 3.01
C GLY A 11 -18.17 -0.96 4.44
N LYS A 12 -18.41 -2.26 4.58
CA LYS A 12 -18.55 -2.91 5.89
C LYS A 12 -17.24 -2.93 6.68
N ALA A 13 -16.12 -3.21 6.01
CA ALA A 13 -14.78 -3.19 6.64
C ALA A 13 -14.43 -1.78 7.13
N LEU A 14 -14.67 -0.77 6.30
CA LEU A 14 -14.47 0.64 6.66
C LEU A 14 -15.34 1.07 7.85
N TRP A 15 -16.61 0.66 7.83
CA TRP A 15 -17.53 0.96 8.93
C TRP A 15 -17.11 0.29 10.24
N ALA A 16 -16.61 -0.94 10.19
CA ALA A 16 -16.08 -1.64 11.35
C ALA A 16 -14.85 -0.92 11.94
N VAL A 17 -13.91 -0.53 11.07
CA VAL A 17 -12.73 0.26 11.46
C VAL A 17 -13.17 1.61 12.04
N ALA A 18 -14.11 2.30 11.40
CA ALA A 18 -14.66 3.57 11.89
C ALA A 18 -15.27 3.45 13.30
N ASN A 19 -16.00 2.38 13.55
CA ASN A 19 -16.60 2.16 14.87
C ASN A 19 -15.58 1.85 15.96
N GLU A 20 -14.52 1.09 15.63
CA GLU A 20 -13.44 0.80 16.58
C GLU A 20 -12.62 2.05 16.92
N LEU A 21 -12.47 2.97 15.96
CA LEU A 21 -11.74 4.21 16.13
C LEU A 21 -12.57 5.32 16.79
N ARG A 22 -13.88 5.18 16.79
CA ARG A 22 -14.79 6.17 17.40
C ARG A 22 -14.53 6.27 18.89
N GLY A 23 -14.02 7.43 19.32
CA GLY A 23 -13.67 7.72 20.72
C GLY A 23 -12.19 7.51 21.06
N ALA A 24 -11.40 6.91 20.16
CA ALA A 24 -9.95 6.77 20.34
C ALA A 24 -9.16 7.95 19.77
N MET A 25 -9.72 8.66 18.79
CA MET A 25 -9.10 9.83 18.16
C MET A 25 -10.15 10.89 17.79
N MET A 26 -9.69 12.10 17.48
CA MET A 26 -10.56 13.17 17.00
C MET A 26 -11.11 12.86 15.61
N ALA A 27 -12.28 13.39 15.29
CA ALA A 27 -12.96 13.08 14.02
C ALA A 27 -12.14 13.48 12.78
N ASP A 28 -11.39 14.57 12.86
CA ASP A 28 -10.54 15.03 11.77
C ASP A 28 -9.31 14.11 11.58
N ASP A 29 -8.64 13.74 12.68
CA ASP A 29 -7.52 12.79 12.65
C ASP A 29 -7.96 11.43 12.09
N PHE A 30 -9.17 10.98 12.46
CA PHE A 30 -9.76 9.75 11.93
C PHE A 30 -10.00 9.82 10.43
N ARG A 31 -10.59 10.90 9.95
CA ARG A 31 -10.85 11.12 8.52
C ARG A 31 -9.55 11.05 7.73
N ASP A 32 -8.55 11.79 8.18
CA ASP A 32 -7.27 11.92 7.48
C ASP A 32 -6.52 10.58 7.44
N TYR A 33 -6.53 9.86 8.56
CA TYR A 33 -6.01 8.51 8.66
C TYR A 33 -6.67 7.55 7.66
N MET A 34 -8.00 7.46 7.67
CA MET A 34 -8.73 6.53 6.81
C MET A 34 -8.56 6.84 5.34
N LEU A 35 -8.62 8.12 4.96
CA LEU A 35 -8.48 8.53 3.56
C LEU A 35 -7.11 8.20 3.01
N SER A 36 -6.04 8.42 3.77
CA SER A 36 -4.67 8.15 3.29
C SER A 36 -4.42 6.68 3.08
N PHE A 37 -4.85 5.83 4.03
CA PHE A 37 -4.66 4.37 3.87
C PHE A 37 -5.54 3.78 2.77
N LEU A 38 -6.78 4.25 2.63
CA LEU A 38 -7.63 3.88 1.52
C LEU A 38 -7.01 4.27 0.18
N PHE A 39 -6.46 5.47 0.13
CA PHE A 39 -5.85 5.96 -1.09
C PHE A 39 -4.57 5.18 -1.40
N TRP A 40 -3.72 4.92 -0.41
CA TRP A 40 -2.55 4.07 -0.60
C TRP A 40 -2.91 2.67 -1.09
N LYS A 41 -3.90 2.04 -0.45
CA LYS A 41 -4.40 0.74 -0.92
C LYS A 41 -4.89 0.82 -2.36
N TYR A 42 -5.68 1.83 -2.70
CA TYR A 42 -6.18 2.03 -4.06
C TYR A 42 -5.04 2.17 -5.07
N LEU A 43 -4.02 2.98 -4.76
CA LEU A 43 -2.84 3.15 -5.62
C LEU A 43 -2.08 1.82 -5.77
N SER A 44 -1.87 1.08 -4.67
CA SER A 44 -1.19 -0.22 -4.70
C SER A 44 -1.94 -1.24 -5.55
N ASP A 45 -3.26 -1.37 -5.37
CA ASP A 45 -4.10 -2.30 -6.14
C ASP A 45 -4.07 -1.96 -7.64
N ASN A 46 -4.13 -0.67 -7.98
CA ASN A 46 -4.05 -0.21 -9.37
C ASN A 46 -2.67 -0.45 -9.97
N TYR A 47 -1.60 -0.20 -9.20
CA TYR A 47 -0.24 -0.44 -9.64
C TYR A 47 0.00 -1.92 -9.95
N LEU A 48 -0.42 -2.82 -9.05
CA LEU A 48 -0.30 -4.27 -9.27
C LEU A 48 -1.08 -4.74 -10.52
N LYS A 49 -2.29 -4.22 -10.73
CA LYS A 49 -3.08 -4.53 -11.94
C LYS A 49 -2.41 -4.03 -13.22
N ALA A 50 -1.86 -2.82 -13.18
CA ALA A 50 -1.12 -2.25 -14.29
C ALA A 50 0.17 -3.02 -14.56
N ALA A 51 0.93 -3.38 -13.53
CA ALA A 51 2.14 -4.19 -13.62
C ALA A 51 1.88 -5.56 -14.25
N LYS A 52 0.83 -6.25 -13.78
CA LYS A 52 0.42 -7.53 -14.39
C LYS A 52 0.07 -7.38 -15.87
N LYS A 53 -0.59 -6.30 -16.25
CA LYS A 53 -0.93 -6.03 -17.66
C LYS A 53 0.30 -5.68 -18.49
N GLU A 54 1.26 -4.95 -17.89
CA GLU A 54 2.49 -4.53 -18.57
C GLU A 54 3.40 -5.72 -18.85
N LEU A 55 3.65 -6.53 -17.83
CA LEU A 55 4.52 -7.69 -17.91
C LEU A 55 3.89 -8.85 -18.70
N GLY A 56 2.56 -8.92 -18.80
CA GLY A 56 1.86 -9.95 -19.56
C GLY A 56 2.29 -11.36 -19.16
N SER A 57 2.92 -12.10 -20.09
CA SER A 57 3.44 -13.45 -19.86
C SER A 57 4.63 -13.52 -18.89
N ASP A 58 5.34 -12.41 -18.70
CA ASP A 58 6.52 -12.33 -17.85
C ASP A 58 6.14 -12.07 -16.38
N TYR A 59 4.85 -11.84 -16.11
CA TYR A 59 4.34 -11.71 -14.75
C TYR A 59 4.29 -13.08 -14.07
N PRO A 60 5.03 -13.31 -12.96
CA PRO A 60 5.25 -14.65 -12.41
C PRO A 60 4.08 -15.14 -11.53
N ASP A 61 2.83 -15.09 -12.03
CA ASP A 61 1.64 -15.48 -11.27
C ASP A 61 1.50 -17.00 -11.04
N ASN A 62 2.40 -17.79 -11.63
CA ASN A 62 2.51 -19.24 -11.41
C ASN A 62 3.59 -19.60 -10.38
N THR A 63 4.21 -18.62 -9.72
CA THR A 63 5.22 -18.87 -8.70
C THR A 63 4.62 -19.64 -7.53
N GLN A 64 5.31 -20.72 -7.11
CA GLN A 64 4.86 -21.55 -6.00
C GLN A 64 5.02 -20.84 -4.65
N ASP A 65 4.16 -21.17 -3.69
CA ASP A 65 4.15 -20.52 -2.36
C ASP A 65 5.47 -20.70 -1.59
N ASP A 66 6.17 -21.81 -1.79
CA ASP A 66 7.48 -22.06 -1.18
C ASP A 66 8.56 -21.10 -1.71
N VAL A 67 8.55 -20.75 -3.00
CA VAL A 67 9.45 -19.75 -3.59
C VAL A 67 9.11 -18.37 -3.03
N MET A 68 7.83 -18.01 -2.98
CA MET A 68 7.37 -16.75 -2.39
C MET A 68 7.85 -16.62 -0.94
N ASN A 69 7.66 -17.68 -0.13
CA ASN A 69 8.06 -17.70 1.27
C ASN A 69 9.57 -17.61 1.45
N ASN A 70 10.36 -18.30 0.64
CA ASN A 70 11.83 -18.28 0.70
C ASN A 70 12.38 -16.89 0.35
N LEU A 71 11.76 -16.18 -0.59
CA LEU A 71 12.11 -14.80 -0.94
C LEU A 71 11.56 -13.77 0.06
N GLY A 72 10.64 -14.16 0.94
CA GLY A 72 9.89 -13.23 1.79
C GLY A 72 9.00 -12.29 0.98
N ALA A 73 8.63 -12.70 -0.23
CA ALA A 73 7.78 -11.96 -1.14
C ALA A 73 6.32 -12.03 -0.68
N THR A 74 5.60 -10.93 -0.81
CA THR A 74 4.16 -10.83 -0.51
C THR A 74 3.32 -10.70 -1.78
N THR A 75 3.97 -10.34 -2.89
CA THR A 75 3.35 -10.19 -4.20
C THR A 75 4.21 -10.83 -5.29
N TYR A 76 3.59 -11.24 -6.39
CA TYR A 76 4.32 -11.73 -7.56
C TYR A 76 5.22 -10.67 -8.20
N LEU A 77 4.88 -9.40 -8.04
CA LEU A 77 5.72 -8.30 -8.50
C LEU A 77 7.07 -8.25 -7.75
N GLU A 78 7.08 -8.56 -6.42
CA GLU A 78 8.34 -8.70 -5.67
C GLU A 78 9.24 -9.80 -6.26
N VAL A 79 8.64 -10.93 -6.67
CA VAL A 79 9.39 -12.02 -7.31
C VAL A 79 10.01 -11.54 -8.62
N TRP A 80 9.21 -10.86 -9.44
CA TRP A 80 9.70 -10.32 -10.71
C TRP A 80 10.86 -9.34 -10.51
N TYR A 81 10.77 -8.41 -9.56
CA TYR A 81 11.86 -7.48 -9.22
C TYR A 81 13.14 -8.20 -8.76
N TYR A 82 12.97 -9.29 -8.03
CA TYR A 82 14.11 -10.09 -7.57
C TYR A 82 14.83 -10.77 -8.73
N GLU A 83 14.08 -11.31 -9.68
CA GLU A 83 14.59 -12.09 -10.81
C GLU A 83 15.13 -11.20 -11.97
N ASN A 84 14.59 -10.01 -12.16
CA ASN A 84 14.82 -9.15 -13.33
C ASN A 84 15.50 -7.81 -12.97
N LYS A 85 16.53 -7.85 -12.16
CA LYS A 85 17.21 -6.64 -11.63
C LYS A 85 17.70 -5.66 -12.69
N THR A 86 18.06 -6.14 -13.87
CA THR A 86 18.53 -5.33 -15.00
C THR A 86 17.42 -4.58 -15.72
N ASP A 87 16.19 -5.05 -15.60
CA ASP A 87 15.04 -4.55 -16.37
C ASP A 87 14.12 -3.65 -15.54
N ILE A 88 14.42 -3.50 -14.24
CA ILE A 88 13.60 -2.71 -13.29
C ILE A 88 13.45 -1.28 -13.77
N GLU A 89 14.53 -0.61 -14.16
CA GLU A 89 14.50 0.79 -14.58
C GLU A 89 13.58 1.01 -15.79
N LEU A 90 13.70 0.15 -16.80
CA LEU A 90 12.84 0.19 -17.99
C LEU A 90 11.37 -0.07 -17.63
N PHE A 91 11.13 -1.04 -16.76
CA PHE A 91 9.77 -1.33 -16.28
C PHE A 91 9.17 -0.14 -15.51
N GLU A 92 9.93 0.47 -14.59
CA GLU A 92 9.47 1.63 -13.84
C GLU A 92 9.17 2.83 -14.74
N GLU A 93 9.97 3.07 -15.80
CA GLU A 93 9.66 4.09 -16.81
C GLU A 93 8.34 3.80 -17.55
N GLN A 94 8.09 2.56 -17.90
CA GLN A 94 6.85 2.17 -18.56
C GLN A 94 5.65 2.31 -17.60
N MET A 95 5.82 1.94 -16.34
CA MET A 95 4.81 2.13 -15.31
C MET A 95 4.53 3.61 -15.05
N MET A 96 5.54 4.46 -14.98
CA MET A 96 5.37 5.92 -14.85
C MET A 96 4.51 6.49 -15.99
N ARG A 97 4.71 6.03 -17.22
CA ARG A 97 3.89 6.47 -18.37
C ARG A 97 2.43 6.01 -18.28
N LYS A 98 2.16 4.89 -17.62
CA LYS A 98 0.82 4.28 -17.54
C LYS A 98 0.03 4.68 -16.31
N THR A 99 0.68 4.72 -15.18
CA THR A 99 0.04 4.96 -13.88
C THR A 99 0.26 6.37 -13.37
N HIS A 100 1.29 7.08 -13.89
CA HIS A 100 1.75 8.40 -13.45
C HIS A 100 2.37 8.42 -12.04
N TYR A 101 2.69 7.25 -11.49
CA TYR A 101 3.41 7.08 -10.24
C TYR A 101 4.10 5.71 -10.20
N ILE A 102 5.09 5.58 -9.30
CA ILE A 102 5.78 4.32 -9.03
C ILE A 102 5.56 3.94 -7.57
N ILE A 103 5.29 2.67 -7.33
CA ILE A 103 5.30 2.09 -5.98
C ILE A 103 6.26 0.92 -5.99
N LYS A 104 7.40 1.08 -5.31
CA LYS A 104 8.35 -0.03 -5.13
C LYS A 104 7.74 -1.14 -4.29
N PRO A 105 8.15 -2.40 -4.51
CA PRO A 105 7.56 -3.56 -3.85
C PRO A 105 7.48 -3.46 -2.33
N GLU A 106 8.49 -2.88 -1.68
CA GLU A 106 8.52 -2.68 -0.23
C GLU A 106 7.44 -1.73 0.31
N TYR A 107 6.85 -0.90 -0.55
CA TYR A 107 5.79 0.06 -0.22
C TYR A 107 4.41 -0.35 -0.76
N LEU A 108 4.28 -1.54 -1.32
CA LEU A 108 2.97 -2.07 -1.68
C LEU A 108 2.13 -2.36 -0.43
N TRP A 109 0.83 -2.15 -0.54
CA TRP A 109 -0.11 -2.34 0.57
C TRP A 109 0.00 -3.72 1.23
N ASP A 110 0.12 -4.78 0.43
CA ASP A 110 0.24 -6.15 0.94
C ASP A 110 1.47 -6.34 1.83
N LYS A 111 2.59 -5.67 1.50
CA LYS A 111 3.80 -5.67 2.32
C LYS A 111 3.56 -4.98 3.66
N ILE A 112 2.91 -3.83 3.64
CA ILE A 112 2.56 -3.07 4.85
C ILE A 112 1.67 -3.90 5.77
N VAL A 113 0.67 -4.58 5.22
CA VAL A 113 -0.20 -5.48 5.99
C VAL A 113 0.58 -6.63 6.64
N VAL A 114 1.53 -7.23 5.93
CA VAL A 114 2.38 -8.30 6.50
C VAL A 114 3.27 -7.77 7.61
N LEU A 115 3.88 -6.58 7.45
CA LEU A 115 4.68 -5.95 8.51
C LEU A 115 3.83 -5.64 9.75
N ALA A 116 2.60 -5.17 9.54
CA ALA A 116 1.66 -4.92 10.63
C ALA A 116 1.28 -6.20 11.39
N LYS A 117 1.03 -7.30 10.67
CA LYS A 117 0.72 -8.62 11.29
C LYS A 117 1.88 -9.20 12.08
N LYS A 118 3.12 -8.95 11.66
CA LYS A 118 4.34 -9.48 12.29
C LYS A 118 4.87 -8.63 13.43
N ASP A 119 4.15 -7.60 13.86
CA ASP A 119 4.61 -6.67 14.89
C ASP A 119 5.98 -6.05 14.62
N ASN A 120 6.26 -5.76 13.34
CA ASN A 120 7.56 -5.24 12.94
C ASN A 120 7.79 -3.84 13.54
N PRO A 121 8.89 -3.61 14.28
CA PRO A 121 9.18 -2.31 14.90
C PRO A 121 9.41 -1.20 13.88
N ASP A 122 9.80 -1.54 12.64
CA ASP A 122 10.03 -0.58 11.56
C ASP A 122 8.78 -0.21 10.78
N LEU A 123 7.61 -0.72 11.16
CA LEU A 123 6.37 -0.48 10.43
C LEU A 123 6.10 1.01 10.22
N LEU A 124 6.19 1.81 11.30
CA LEU A 124 5.94 3.25 11.22
C LEU A 124 6.90 3.94 10.24
N ASN A 125 8.20 3.66 10.36
CA ASN A 125 9.22 4.21 9.47
C ASN A 125 8.99 3.77 8.01
N THR A 126 8.55 2.54 7.78
CA THR A 126 8.22 2.04 6.43
C THR A 126 7.02 2.77 5.85
N ILE A 127 6.01 3.06 6.67
CA ILE A 127 4.83 3.82 6.25
C ILE A 127 5.22 5.26 5.88
N GLU A 128 5.99 5.94 6.72
CA GLU A 128 6.48 7.29 6.44
C GLU A 128 7.27 7.36 5.14
N LYS A 129 8.19 6.42 4.95
CA LYS A 129 8.96 6.32 3.70
C LYS A 129 8.08 5.98 2.51
N GLY A 130 7.07 5.14 2.69
CA GLY A 130 6.13 4.77 1.63
C GLY A 130 5.30 5.96 1.15
N PHE A 131 4.77 6.77 2.06
CA PHE A 131 4.07 7.99 1.70
C PHE A 131 4.96 8.96 0.93
N LYS A 132 6.15 9.21 1.46
CA LYS A 132 7.14 10.08 0.83
C LYS A 132 7.53 9.57 -0.56
N HIS A 133 7.80 8.28 -0.68
CA HIS A 133 8.14 7.64 -1.95
C HIS A 133 7.04 7.84 -3.00
N ILE A 134 5.78 7.59 -2.66
CA ILE A 134 4.65 7.75 -3.60
C ILE A 134 4.51 9.20 -4.05
N GLU A 135 4.71 10.18 -3.14
CA GLU A 135 4.68 11.60 -3.49
C GLU A 135 5.84 12.01 -4.41
N GLU A 136 7.06 11.55 -4.10
CA GLU A 136 8.28 11.88 -4.85
C GLU A 136 8.32 11.20 -6.23
N GLU A 137 7.84 9.97 -6.31
CA GLU A 137 7.82 9.17 -7.54
C GLU A 137 6.48 9.30 -8.28
N SER A 138 5.92 10.50 -8.33
CA SER A 138 4.72 10.82 -9.12
C SER A 138 5.04 11.76 -10.26
N PHE A 139 4.35 11.56 -11.40
CA PHE A 139 4.54 12.37 -12.60
C PHE A 139 4.24 13.85 -12.32
N GLU A 140 5.19 14.73 -12.70
CA GLU A 140 5.09 16.17 -12.47
C GLU A 140 4.74 16.54 -11.01
N SER A 141 5.12 15.69 -10.07
CA SER A 141 4.83 15.90 -8.65
C SER A 141 3.33 16.01 -8.33
N SER A 142 2.49 15.34 -9.13
CA SER A 142 1.02 15.42 -9.05
C SER A 142 0.44 14.94 -7.72
N LEU A 143 1.19 14.13 -6.98
CA LEU A 143 0.79 13.62 -5.67
C LEU A 143 1.50 14.29 -4.49
N ILE A 144 2.37 15.28 -4.74
CA ILE A 144 3.04 16.02 -3.67
C ILE A 144 2.00 16.68 -2.76
N GLY A 145 2.21 16.55 -1.46
CA GLY A 145 1.34 17.09 -0.44
C GLY A 145 0.13 16.23 -0.09
N LEU A 146 -0.15 15.19 -0.88
CA LEU A 146 -1.32 14.34 -0.66
C LEU A 146 -1.32 13.67 0.72
N PHE A 147 -0.17 13.17 1.14
CA PHE A 147 0.00 12.50 2.43
C PHE A 147 0.62 13.42 3.48
N THR A 148 1.54 14.32 3.09
CA THR A 148 2.26 15.19 4.01
C THR A 148 1.44 16.37 4.51
N GLU A 149 0.46 16.86 3.74
CA GLU A 149 -0.52 17.85 4.20
C GLU A 149 -1.51 17.27 5.21
N ILE A 150 -1.80 15.99 5.09
CA ILE A 150 -2.59 15.25 6.04
C ILE A 150 -1.66 14.90 7.21
N LYS A 151 -1.42 15.72 8.15
CA LYS A 151 -0.53 15.55 9.32
C LYS A 151 -0.65 14.18 10.02
N LEU A 152 -0.53 13.12 9.21
CA LEU A 152 -0.70 11.72 9.59
C LEU A 152 0.32 11.26 10.63
N ILE A 153 1.44 11.95 10.69
CA ILE A 153 2.56 11.59 11.53
C ILE A 153 2.70 12.65 12.62
N SER A 154 1.57 13.02 13.23
CA SER A 154 1.66 13.62 14.56
C SER A 154 2.13 12.54 15.54
N VAL A 155 2.91 12.94 16.56
CA VAL A 155 3.35 12.05 17.66
C VAL A 155 2.16 11.26 18.26
N LYS A 156 0.95 11.81 18.20
CA LYS A 156 -0.30 11.15 18.66
C LYS A 156 -0.72 9.99 17.75
N LEU A 157 -0.61 10.14 16.43
CA LEU A 157 -0.91 9.08 15.47
C LEU A 157 0.13 7.98 15.51
N GLY A 158 1.41 8.32 15.67
CA GLY A 158 2.48 7.33 15.81
C GLY A 158 2.27 6.41 17.01
N LYS A 159 1.87 6.96 18.17
CA LYS A 159 1.57 6.15 19.36
C LYS A 159 0.34 5.27 19.14
N TRP A 160 -0.74 5.84 18.63
CA TRP A 160 -1.97 5.12 18.34
C TRP A 160 -1.74 4.02 17.27
N TYR A 161 -0.94 4.31 16.27
CA TYR A 161 -0.55 3.39 15.22
C TYR A 161 0.13 2.14 15.76
N THR A 162 1.05 2.33 16.70
CA THR A 162 1.75 1.22 17.37
C THR A 162 0.80 0.36 18.20
N GLU A 163 -0.24 0.98 18.78
CA GLU A 163 -1.23 0.30 19.63
C GLU A 163 -2.34 -0.40 18.82
N ARG A 164 -2.66 0.06 17.62
CA ARG A 164 -3.83 -0.40 16.85
C ARG A 164 -3.51 -0.77 15.38
N LYS A 165 -2.28 -1.21 15.11
CA LYS A 165 -1.87 -1.70 13.79
C LYS A 165 -2.69 -2.87 13.24
N ASP A 166 -3.41 -3.60 14.12
CA ASP A 166 -4.37 -4.63 13.75
C ASP A 166 -5.46 -4.12 12.81
N LEU A 167 -5.76 -2.83 12.88
CA LEU A 167 -6.78 -2.21 12.02
C LEU A 167 -6.37 -2.07 10.57
N LEU A 168 -5.06 -1.95 10.29
CA LEU A 168 -4.54 -1.97 8.91
C LEU A 168 -4.88 -3.26 8.17
N CYS A 169 -4.95 -4.36 8.91
CA CYS A 169 -5.25 -5.66 8.34
C CYS A 169 -6.72 -5.82 7.94
N LYS A 170 -7.59 -4.87 8.34
CA LYS A 170 -9.03 -4.89 8.05
C LYS A 170 -9.41 -4.05 6.83
N VAL A 171 -8.51 -3.19 6.36
CA VAL A 171 -8.68 -2.36 5.15
C VAL A 171 -8.20 -3.13 3.92
#